data_65c2f5112cfe7e3d69da66c1f0f83bed
#
_entry.id   65c2f5112cfe7e3d69da66c1f0f83bed
#
_cell.length_a   1.000
_cell.length_b   1.000
_cell.length_c   1.000
_cell.angle_alpha   90.00
_cell.angle_beta   90.00
_cell.angle_gamma   90.00
#
_symmetry.space_group_name_H-M   'P 1'
#
loop_
_entity.id
_entity.type
_entity.pdbx_description
1 polymer ?
#
loop_
_entity_poly.entity_id
_entity_poly.type
_entity_poly.pdbx_seq_one_letter_code
_entity_poly.pdbx_strand_id
1 'polypeptide(L)'
;AQDAGMDVDVLDLCLCEEPDEAASRYFSDHAPRLIGLSFRNVDDCFWPSAQWFVPDLAALVQRLRSLSDSPIAVGGVGFSTFAGRVVEASGADFGVHGDGEQATVSLYLQLQNGRAFERVEGLLWRRDGQIVCNQPAWPSRLSLPTRRRAVDNPTYFAKGGQCGFETKRGCDRKCLYCADPLAKGTQSRLRAPSEVADEIESLLAQGIDVLHTCDAEFNVPGAHARAVCDEFIRRGLGEKVRWYAYLSVTPFDAKLAQAMKRAGCVGINFTGDSASEAMLRTYRQPHRAEDLARAVRLCRDHEIKVMIDLLLGGPGETPETVATTIDFVKRIDPDCAGASVGVRLYPGTAMIQCVEAEGPLEKNPAIRRKYTGACDLFQPTFYISSALGSEPARLVKDLIAGDEQGYSDALLGIF
;
A
#
# COMPACT_ATOMS: atom_id res chain seq x y z
N ALA A 1 15.19 2.57 15.93
CA ALA A 1 16.12 3.61 16.39
C ALA A 1 16.05 3.78 17.90
N GLN A 2 14.91 4.15 18.51
CA GLN A 2 14.79 4.31 19.98
C GLN A 2 15.18 3.04 20.74
N ASP A 3 14.75 1.86 20.29
CA ASP A 3 15.16 0.57 20.89
C ASP A 3 16.67 0.28 20.76
N ALA A 4 17.34 0.95 19.82
CA ALA A 4 18.79 0.92 19.67
C ALA A 4 19.51 2.03 20.48
N GLY A 5 18.81 2.70 21.40
CA GLY A 5 19.36 3.75 22.26
C GLY A 5 19.62 5.09 21.57
N MET A 6 19.01 5.32 20.42
CA MET A 6 19.12 6.58 19.69
C MET A 6 18.06 7.57 20.18
N ASP A 7 18.45 8.81 20.31
CA ASP A 7 17.51 9.91 20.50
C ASP A 7 16.81 10.22 19.18
N VAL A 8 15.48 10.24 19.17
CA VAL A 8 14.66 10.35 17.95
C VAL A 8 13.48 11.28 18.20
N ASP A 9 13.47 12.37 17.47
CA ASP A 9 12.31 13.23 17.34
C ASP A 9 11.48 12.88 16.12
N VAL A 10 10.18 13.06 16.20
CA VAL A 10 9.27 12.97 15.05
C VAL A 10 8.61 14.33 14.84
N LEU A 11 8.91 14.96 13.73
CA LEU A 11 8.23 16.17 13.26
C LEU A 11 7.15 15.75 12.26
N ASP A 12 5.90 15.72 12.72
CA ASP A 12 4.76 15.31 11.90
C ASP A 12 4.17 16.53 11.19
N LEU A 13 4.64 16.77 9.96
CA LEU A 13 4.20 17.90 9.15
C LEU A 13 2.73 17.76 8.67
N CYS A 14 2.17 16.55 8.68
CA CYS A 14 0.77 16.33 8.29
C CYS A 14 -0.23 16.87 9.33
N LEU A 15 0.20 17.03 10.58
CA LEU A 15 -0.62 17.56 11.65
C LEU A 15 -0.39 19.06 11.90
N CYS A 16 0.57 19.68 11.20
CA CYS A 16 0.88 21.10 11.31
C CYS A 16 -0.02 21.93 10.38
N GLU A 17 -0.57 23.03 10.88
CA GLU A 17 -1.28 24.02 10.06
C GLU A 17 -0.32 24.73 9.11
N GLU A 18 0.86 25.10 9.61
CA GLU A 18 1.93 25.77 8.86
C GLU A 18 3.20 24.90 8.87
N PRO A 19 3.33 23.89 7.97
CA PRO A 19 4.45 22.95 7.98
C PRO A 19 5.83 23.59 7.85
N ASP A 20 5.96 24.66 7.04
CA ASP A 20 7.21 25.39 6.82
C ASP A 20 7.67 26.13 8.07
N GLU A 21 6.75 26.73 8.82
CA GLU A 21 7.05 27.39 10.09
C GLU A 21 7.43 26.37 11.16
N ALA A 22 6.71 25.24 11.23
CA ALA A 22 7.01 24.16 12.14
C ALA A 22 8.43 23.60 11.91
N ALA A 23 8.80 23.37 10.65
CA ALA A 23 10.14 22.94 10.28
C ALA A 23 11.19 24.01 10.66
N SER A 24 10.96 25.28 10.35
CA SER A 24 11.88 26.37 10.68
C SER A 24 12.12 26.49 12.18
N ARG A 25 11.06 26.38 12.98
CA ARG A 25 11.13 26.43 14.44
C ARG A 25 11.91 25.25 15.00
N TYR A 26 11.66 24.04 14.48
CA TYR A 26 12.37 22.85 14.94
C TYR A 26 13.89 22.99 14.68
N PHE A 27 14.29 23.35 13.47
CA PHE A 27 15.70 23.44 13.09
C PHE A 27 16.43 24.67 13.65
N SER A 28 15.71 25.68 14.22
CA SER A 28 16.38 26.77 14.96
C SER A 28 17.01 26.30 16.28
N ASP A 29 16.42 25.25 16.88
CA ASP A 29 16.82 24.79 18.20
C ASP A 29 17.47 23.39 18.17
N HIS A 30 17.36 22.68 17.03
CA HIS A 30 17.81 21.28 16.90
C HIS A 30 18.70 21.09 15.67
N ALA A 31 19.78 20.35 15.85
CA ALA A 31 20.71 19.94 14.80
C ALA A 31 20.81 18.41 14.77
N PRO A 32 19.85 17.69 14.17
CA PRO A 32 19.88 16.23 14.11
C PRO A 32 21.05 15.74 13.27
N ARG A 33 21.59 14.57 13.57
CA ARG A 33 22.70 13.97 12.80
C ARG A 33 22.24 13.31 11.50
N LEU A 34 20.96 13.02 11.37
CA LEU A 34 20.32 12.43 10.22
C LEU A 34 18.86 12.86 10.19
N ILE A 35 18.40 13.32 9.05
CA ILE A 35 16.99 13.60 8.79
C ILE A 35 16.43 12.40 7.99
N GLY A 36 15.40 11.75 8.50
CA GLY A 36 14.71 10.66 7.83
C GLY A 36 13.35 11.11 7.26
N LEU A 37 13.09 10.84 5.99
CA LEU A 37 11.80 11.11 5.34
C LEU A 37 11.13 9.80 4.96
N SER A 38 9.86 9.64 5.31
CA SER A 38 9.04 8.50 4.90
C SER A 38 8.18 8.88 3.69
N PHE A 39 8.52 8.36 2.53
CA PHE A 39 7.81 8.59 1.27
C PHE A 39 6.92 7.39 0.93
N ARG A 40 5.64 7.48 1.30
CA ARG A 40 4.71 6.35 1.20
C ARG A 40 4.24 6.09 -0.23
N ASN A 41 3.89 7.14 -0.98
CA ASN A 41 3.30 7.03 -2.30
C ASN A 41 4.07 7.88 -3.31
N VAL A 42 4.39 7.33 -4.47
CA VAL A 42 5.00 8.07 -5.60
C VAL A 42 3.95 8.90 -6.33
N ASP A 43 2.76 8.35 -6.41
CA ASP A 43 1.58 8.96 -7.03
C ASP A 43 0.29 8.44 -6.36
N ASP A 44 -0.84 8.94 -6.78
CA ASP A 44 -2.15 8.55 -6.24
C ASP A 44 -2.69 7.23 -6.80
N CYS A 45 -1.95 6.59 -7.72
CA CYS A 45 -2.35 5.34 -8.39
C CYS A 45 -3.70 5.40 -9.10
N PHE A 46 -4.18 6.59 -9.46
CA PHE A 46 -5.55 6.78 -9.94
C PHE A 46 -5.60 7.55 -11.27
N TRP A 47 -6.35 7.03 -12.26
CA TRP A 47 -6.66 7.72 -13.50
C TRP A 47 -8.10 8.28 -13.45
N PRO A 48 -8.35 9.52 -13.90
CA PRO A 48 -7.46 10.45 -14.62
C PRO A 48 -6.71 11.44 -13.72
N SER A 49 -6.78 11.37 -12.42
CA SER A 49 -6.08 12.29 -11.50
C SER A 49 -4.57 12.24 -11.72
N ALA A 50 -3.95 11.06 -11.73
CA ALA A 50 -2.53 10.84 -12.01
C ALA A 50 -1.63 11.87 -11.29
N GLN A 51 -1.92 12.16 -10.03
CA GLN A 51 -1.16 13.10 -9.22
C GLN A 51 0.20 12.50 -8.87
N TRP A 52 1.27 13.25 -9.13
CA TRP A 52 2.65 12.79 -8.93
C TRP A 52 3.30 13.54 -7.78
N PHE A 53 3.70 12.82 -6.72
CA PHE A 53 4.18 13.42 -5.46
C PHE A 53 5.70 13.59 -5.37
N VAL A 54 6.47 13.14 -6.35
CA VAL A 54 7.94 13.29 -6.34
C VAL A 54 8.39 14.75 -6.36
N PRO A 55 7.74 15.67 -7.11
CA PRO A 55 8.05 17.10 -7.04
C PRO A 55 7.89 17.70 -5.63
N ASP A 56 6.84 17.28 -4.90
CA ASP A 56 6.59 17.76 -3.54
C ASP A 56 7.67 17.26 -2.58
N LEU A 57 8.10 16.00 -2.73
CA LEU A 57 9.24 15.46 -1.98
C LEU A 57 10.53 16.23 -2.28
N ALA A 58 10.80 16.55 -3.55
CA ALA A 58 11.99 17.32 -3.94
C ALA A 58 11.97 18.73 -3.34
N ALA A 59 10.82 19.39 -3.35
CA ALA A 59 10.65 20.70 -2.71
C ALA A 59 10.88 20.62 -1.20
N LEU A 60 10.36 19.59 -0.53
CA LEU A 60 10.60 19.37 0.89
C LEU A 60 12.09 19.14 1.19
N VAL A 61 12.78 18.31 0.41
CA VAL A 61 14.23 18.08 0.58
C VAL A 61 15.01 19.39 0.43
N GLN A 62 14.71 20.20 -0.59
CA GLN A 62 15.34 21.51 -0.77
C GLN A 62 15.06 22.45 0.40
N ARG A 63 13.83 22.47 0.90
CA ARG A 63 13.45 23.26 2.08
C ARG A 63 14.26 22.84 3.31
N LEU A 64 14.35 21.54 3.60
CA LEU A 64 15.12 21.03 4.73
C LEU A 64 16.61 21.36 4.62
N ARG A 65 17.19 21.31 3.41
CA ARG A 65 18.58 21.73 3.18
C ARG A 65 18.82 23.21 3.43
N SER A 66 17.82 24.07 3.25
CA SER A 66 17.95 25.49 3.60
C SER A 66 17.94 25.74 5.11
N LEU A 67 17.50 24.76 5.89
CA LEU A 67 17.38 24.84 7.35
C LEU A 67 18.46 24.04 8.10
N SER A 68 19.09 23.07 7.45
CA SER A 68 20.06 22.18 8.11
C SER A 68 21.07 21.59 7.13
N ASP A 69 22.33 21.48 7.58
CA ASP A 69 23.41 20.77 6.87
C ASP A 69 23.39 19.25 7.11
N SER A 70 22.43 18.75 7.86
CA SER A 70 22.32 17.33 8.19
C SER A 70 22.00 16.49 6.97
N PRO A 71 22.61 15.30 6.82
CA PRO A 71 22.28 14.41 5.73
C PRO A 71 20.81 13.97 5.76
N ILE A 72 20.21 13.87 4.58
CA ILE A 72 18.80 13.51 4.39
C ILE A 72 18.72 12.12 3.77
N ALA A 73 17.99 11.22 4.42
CA ALA A 73 17.65 9.89 3.92
C ALA A 73 16.16 9.78 3.63
N VAL A 74 15.81 9.21 2.48
CA VAL A 74 14.42 8.93 2.08
C VAL A 74 14.19 7.42 2.07
N GLY A 75 13.08 6.97 2.64
CA GLY A 75 12.64 5.57 2.62
C GLY A 75 11.13 5.47 2.46
N GLY A 76 10.61 4.27 2.64
CA GLY A 76 9.16 3.98 2.56
C GLY A 76 8.77 3.19 1.33
N VAL A 77 7.49 2.80 1.25
CA VAL A 77 6.98 1.90 0.20
C VAL A 77 7.05 2.57 -1.18
N GLY A 78 6.60 3.82 -1.29
CA GLY A 78 6.67 4.59 -2.53
C GLY A 78 8.11 4.79 -2.99
N PHE A 79 9.02 5.11 -2.05
CA PHE A 79 10.45 5.18 -2.35
C PHE A 79 10.96 3.85 -2.91
N SER A 80 10.66 2.73 -2.27
CA SER A 80 11.20 1.41 -2.62
C SER A 80 10.77 0.92 -4.00
N THR A 81 9.65 1.40 -4.53
CA THR A 81 9.18 1.07 -5.88
C THR A 81 10.06 1.69 -6.99
N PHE A 82 10.66 2.88 -6.72
CA PHE A 82 11.50 3.62 -7.67
C PHE A 82 12.78 4.14 -7.03
N ALA A 83 13.38 3.39 -6.12
CA ALA A 83 14.39 3.87 -5.18
C ALA A 83 15.50 4.75 -5.79
N GLY A 84 16.19 4.29 -6.85
CA GLY A 84 17.24 5.07 -7.51
C GLY A 84 16.73 6.39 -8.12
N ARG A 85 15.56 6.33 -8.78
CA ARG A 85 14.93 7.49 -9.42
C ARG A 85 14.47 8.53 -8.40
N VAL A 86 13.95 8.09 -7.25
CA VAL A 86 13.52 9.01 -6.18
C VAL A 86 14.71 9.69 -5.53
N VAL A 87 15.83 8.98 -5.25
CA VAL A 87 17.07 9.61 -4.75
C VAL A 87 17.59 10.66 -5.72
N GLU A 88 17.60 10.34 -7.02
CA GLU A 88 18.06 11.25 -8.06
C GLU A 88 17.18 12.51 -8.15
N ALA A 89 15.88 12.32 -8.23
CA ALA A 89 14.91 13.40 -8.41
C ALA A 89 14.73 14.28 -7.16
N SER A 90 14.76 13.70 -5.97
CA SER A 90 14.59 14.44 -4.71
C SER A 90 15.84 15.19 -4.27
N GLY A 91 17.03 14.76 -4.73
CA GLY A 91 18.29 15.30 -4.26
C GLY A 91 18.68 14.88 -2.84
N ALA A 92 18.04 13.85 -2.27
CA ALA A 92 18.44 13.29 -0.98
C ALA A 92 19.85 12.67 -1.03
N ASP A 93 20.53 12.64 0.13
CA ASP A 93 21.89 12.06 0.22
C ASP A 93 21.87 10.55 0.21
N PHE A 94 20.83 9.99 0.83
CA PHE A 94 20.66 8.55 1.02
C PHE A 94 19.24 8.12 0.69
N GLY A 95 19.11 6.84 0.33
CA GLY A 95 17.83 6.15 0.23
C GLY A 95 17.88 4.84 0.99
N VAL A 96 16.73 4.39 1.51
CA VAL A 96 16.60 3.08 2.16
C VAL A 96 15.53 2.27 1.44
N HIS A 97 15.98 1.26 0.67
CA HIS A 97 15.11 0.33 -0.06
C HIS A 97 14.72 -0.86 0.82
N GLY A 98 13.44 -1.15 0.89
CA GLY A 98 12.90 -2.25 1.67
C GLY A 98 12.64 -1.90 3.13
N ASP A 99 12.96 -2.85 4.03
CA ASP A 99 12.71 -2.69 5.47
C ASP A 99 13.70 -1.70 6.08
N GLY A 100 13.19 -0.58 6.60
CA GLY A 100 14.00 0.52 7.10
C GLY A 100 14.50 0.37 8.54
N GLU A 101 13.97 -0.58 9.30
CA GLU A 101 14.17 -0.68 10.75
C GLU A 101 15.65 -0.84 11.13
N GLN A 102 16.35 -1.77 10.47
CA GLN A 102 17.79 -2.01 10.71
C GLN A 102 18.68 -1.13 9.82
N ALA A 103 18.27 -0.89 8.59
CA ALA A 103 19.03 -0.10 7.64
C ALA A 103 19.25 1.33 8.14
N THR A 104 18.22 1.98 8.71
CA THR A 104 18.33 3.34 9.25
C THR A 104 19.25 3.40 10.47
N VAL A 105 19.19 2.41 11.35
CA VAL A 105 20.11 2.29 12.50
C VAL A 105 21.55 2.12 12.02
N SER A 106 21.76 1.22 11.07
CA SER A 106 23.08 0.95 10.49
C SER A 106 23.63 2.19 9.77
N LEU A 107 22.82 2.91 8.99
CA LEU A 107 23.20 4.17 8.36
C LEU A 107 23.66 5.21 9.41
N TYR A 108 22.87 5.40 10.46
CA TYR A 108 23.20 6.35 11.52
C TYR A 108 24.54 6.02 12.18
N LEU A 109 24.81 4.74 12.47
CA LEU A 109 26.07 4.29 13.03
C LEU A 109 27.25 4.49 12.06
N GLN A 110 27.06 4.28 10.76
CA GLN A 110 28.10 4.51 9.75
C GLN A 110 28.40 6.01 9.57
N LEU A 111 27.42 6.87 9.73
CA LEU A 111 27.64 8.32 9.73
C LEU A 111 28.54 8.77 10.90
N GLN A 112 28.52 8.04 12.02
CA GLN A 112 29.37 8.32 13.20
C GLN A 112 30.78 7.67 13.11
N ASN A 113 30.86 6.45 12.56
CA ASN A 113 31.97 5.53 12.79
C ASN A 113 32.64 5.00 11.51
N GLY A 114 33.00 5.86 10.54
CA GLY A 114 33.88 5.43 9.46
C GLY A 114 33.27 5.33 8.07
N ARG A 115 31.97 5.59 7.91
CA ARG A 115 31.29 5.72 6.60
C ARG A 115 31.41 4.53 5.66
N ALA A 116 31.42 3.29 6.19
CA ALA A 116 31.41 2.07 5.40
C ALA A 116 30.00 1.79 4.88
N PHE A 117 29.48 2.66 3.99
CA PHE A 117 28.10 2.64 3.50
C PHE A 117 27.79 1.39 2.68
N GLU A 118 28.77 0.75 2.07
CA GLU A 118 28.63 -0.53 1.36
C GLU A 118 28.17 -1.68 2.26
N ARG A 119 28.28 -1.54 3.59
CA ARG A 119 27.84 -2.53 4.58
C ARG A 119 26.40 -2.34 5.06
N VAL A 120 25.74 -1.26 4.65
CA VAL A 120 24.36 -0.98 5.06
C VAL A 120 23.42 -1.59 4.02
N GLU A 121 22.72 -2.63 4.41
CA GLU A 121 21.79 -3.35 3.53
C GLU A 121 20.64 -2.44 3.08
N GLY A 122 20.28 -2.51 1.79
CA GLY A 122 19.22 -1.69 1.19
C GLY A 122 19.56 -0.20 1.04
N LEU A 123 20.77 0.23 1.39
CA LEU A 123 21.16 1.63 1.27
C LEU A 123 21.44 2.01 -0.18
N LEU A 124 20.87 3.15 -0.59
CA LEU A 124 21.29 3.87 -1.79
C LEU A 124 22.11 5.08 -1.34
N TRP A 125 23.27 5.27 -1.94
CA TRP A 125 24.20 6.33 -1.59
C TRP A 125 25.05 6.74 -2.79
N ARG A 126 25.75 7.89 -2.72
CA ARG A 126 26.56 8.40 -3.83
C ARG A 126 28.03 8.02 -3.63
N ARG A 127 28.61 7.43 -4.68
CA ARG A 127 30.06 7.22 -4.82
C ARG A 127 30.50 7.81 -6.16
N ASP A 128 31.44 8.73 -6.14
CA ASP A 128 32.00 9.35 -7.36
C ASP A 128 30.89 9.93 -8.30
N GLY A 129 29.86 10.51 -7.69
CA GLY A 129 28.72 11.10 -8.40
C GLY A 129 27.66 10.12 -8.87
N GLN A 130 27.89 8.81 -8.76
CA GLN A 130 26.93 7.77 -9.15
C GLN A 130 26.17 7.23 -7.95
N ILE A 131 24.92 6.83 -8.16
CA ILE A 131 24.11 6.15 -7.13
C ILE A 131 24.51 4.67 -7.09
N VAL A 132 25.00 4.24 -5.93
CA VAL A 132 25.26 2.84 -5.60
C VAL A 132 24.05 2.30 -4.84
N CYS A 133 23.56 1.13 -5.24
CA CYS A 133 22.43 0.46 -4.59
C CYS A 133 22.93 -0.82 -3.92
N ASN A 134 22.91 -0.87 -2.61
CA ASN A 134 23.17 -2.09 -1.87
C ASN A 134 21.92 -3.00 -1.90
N GLN A 135 22.12 -4.31 -1.88
CA GLN A 135 20.98 -5.23 -1.85
C GLN A 135 20.17 -5.07 -0.55
N PRO A 136 18.83 -5.04 -0.61
CA PRO A 136 18.01 -4.99 0.59
C PRO A 136 18.07 -6.32 1.34
N ALA A 137 18.08 -6.23 2.66
CA ALA A 137 17.83 -7.39 3.50
C ALA A 137 16.34 -7.64 3.67
N TRP A 138 15.98 -8.90 3.62
CA TRP A 138 14.65 -9.38 3.92
C TRP A 138 14.73 -10.31 5.13
N PRO A 139 14.61 -9.80 6.37
CA PRO A 139 14.70 -10.64 7.56
C PRO A 139 13.63 -11.72 7.56
N SER A 140 13.93 -12.90 8.08
CA SER A 140 12.99 -14.03 8.10
C SER A 140 11.75 -13.78 8.99
N ARG A 141 11.87 -12.87 9.93
CA ARG A 141 10.81 -12.46 10.86
C ARG A 141 10.68 -10.94 10.86
N LEU A 142 9.44 -10.46 10.88
CA LEU A 142 9.14 -9.06 11.08
C LEU A 142 8.99 -8.78 12.59
N SER A 143 9.78 -7.84 13.09
CA SER A 143 9.66 -7.33 14.46
C SER A 143 9.46 -5.83 14.41
N LEU A 144 8.35 -5.35 14.95
CA LEU A 144 7.97 -3.95 14.97
C LEU A 144 7.73 -3.51 16.41
N PRO A 145 7.95 -2.20 16.72
CA PRO A 145 7.60 -1.66 18.03
C PRO A 145 6.13 -1.89 18.36
N THR A 146 5.85 -2.39 19.56
CA THR A 146 4.49 -2.56 20.06
C THR A 146 3.90 -1.28 20.64
N ARG A 147 4.75 -0.27 20.88
CA ARG A 147 4.36 1.04 21.41
C ARG A 147 4.73 2.13 20.43
N ARG A 148 3.72 2.76 19.81
CA ARG A 148 3.88 3.84 18.84
C ARG A 148 3.78 5.20 19.49
N ARG A 149 4.67 5.49 20.47
CA ARG A 149 4.63 6.72 21.27
C ARG A 149 5.11 7.97 20.51
N ALA A 150 5.89 7.78 19.46
CA ALA A 150 6.43 8.88 18.65
C ALA A 150 5.41 9.45 17.65
N VAL A 151 4.26 8.81 17.47
CA VAL A 151 3.19 9.25 16.58
C VAL A 151 1.97 9.63 17.41
N ASP A 152 1.35 10.76 17.11
CA ASP A 152 0.10 11.20 17.75
C ASP A 152 -1.08 10.41 17.18
N ASN A 153 -1.16 9.12 17.56
CA ASN A 153 -2.23 8.23 17.11
C ASN A 153 -3.64 8.75 17.48
N PRO A 154 -3.89 9.35 18.66
CA PRO A 154 -5.21 9.91 18.99
C PRO A 154 -5.68 10.98 18.01
N THR A 155 -4.80 11.91 17.63
CA THR A 155 -5.15 12.95 16.65
C THR A 155 -5.42 12.37 15.27
N TYR A 156 -4.62 11.39 14.80
CA TYR A 156 -4.88 10.66 13.55
C TYR A 156 -6.20 9.90 13.63
N PHE A 157 -6.48 9.26 14.75
CA PHE A 157 -7.74 8.55 14.96
C PHE A 157 -8.94 9.49 14.93
N ALA A 158 -8.85 10.63 15.59
CA ALA A 158 -9.91 11.64 15.60
C ALA A 158 -10.21 12.21 14.20
N LYS A 159 -9.17 12.36 13.35
CA LYS A 159 -9.31 12.87 11.97
C LYS A 159 -9.71 11.79 10.97
N GLY A 160 -9.17 10.57 11.08
CA GLY A 160 -9.30 9.50 10.09
C GLY A 160 -10.25 8.37 10.49
N GLY A 161 -10.69 8.31 11.75
CA GLY A 161 -11.63 7.31 12.25
C GLY A 161 -11.07 5.90 12.43
N GLN A 162 -9.80 5.65 12.10
CA GLN A 162 -9.15 4.34 12.27
C GLN A 162 -7.63 4.47 12.32
N CYS A 163 -6.97 3.49 12.97
CA CYS A 163 -5.52 3.36 12.96
C CYS A 163 -5.07 2.05 12.28
N GLY A 164 -4.00 2.12 11.49
CA GLY A 164 -3.42 0.95 10.85
C GLY A 164 -2.61 0.09 11.81
N PHE A 165 -2.58 -1.23 11.61
CA PHE A 165 -1.62 -2.17 12.22
C PHE A 165 -1.16 -3.18 11.19
N GLU A 166 0.02 -3.78 11.41
CA GLU A 166 0.63 -4.71 10.45
C GLU A 166 0.90 -6.04 11.15
N THR A 167 0.47 -7.15 10.56
CA THR A 167 0.72 -8.50 11.10
C THR A 167 1.82 -9.23 10.36
N LYS A 168 2.06 -8.82 9.13
CA LYS A 168 3.09 -9.37 8.24
C LYS A 168 3.51 -8.35 7.21
N ARG A 169 4.67 -8.55 6.57
CA ARG A 169 5.14 -7.76 5.44
C ARG A 169 5.65 -8.66 4.32
N GLY A 170 5.49 -8.21 3.07
CA GLY A 170 5.80 -8.98 1.88
C GLY A 170 4.63 -9.80 1.37
N CYS A 171 4.68 -10.19 0.08
CA CYS A 171 3.63 -10.94 -0.58
C CYS A 171 4.22 -11.90 -1.61
N ASP A 172 3.85 -13.18 -1.53
CA ASP A 172 4.30 -14.23 -2.46
C ASP A 172 3.40 -14.38 -3.70
N ARG A 173 2.35 -13.56 -3.80
CA ARG A 173 1.46 -13.51 -4.95
C ARG A 173 2.18 -12.97 -6.20
N LYS A 174 1.68 -13.36 -7.36
CA LYS A 174 2.28 -13.00 -8.66
C LYS A 174 1.28 -12.26 -9.54
N CYS A 175 0.45 -11.42 -8.92
CA CYS A 175 -0.52 -10.60 -9.66
C CYS A 175 0.21 -9.77 -10.72
N LEU A 176 -0.35 -9.74 -11.93
CA LEU A 176 0.30 -9.18 -13.12
C LEU A 176 0.82 -7.76 -12.91
N TYR A 177 0.04 -6.93 -12.25
CA TYR A 177 0.21 -5.47 -12.12
C TYR A 177 0.94 -5.03 -10.85
N CYS A 178 1.08 -5.92 -9.86
CA CYS A 178 1.38 -5.54 -8.49
C CYS A 178 2.86 -5.25 -8.26
N ALA A 179 3.16 -4.05 -7.73
CA ALA A 179 4.50 -3.61 -7.35
C ALA A 179 4.88 -3.91 -5.88
N ASP A 180 3.95 -4.37 -5.05
CA ASP A 180 4.21 -4.65 -3.63
C ASP A 180 5.41 -5.59 -3.39
N PRO A 181 5.60 -6.69 -4.17
CA PRO A 181 6.76 -7.56 -4.02
C PRO A 181 8.10 -6.87 -4.29
N LEU A 182 8.13 -5.82 -5.13
CA LEU A 182 9.32 -5.02 -5.41
C LEU A 182 9.73 -4.16 -4.22
N ALA A 183 8.73 -3.62 -3.51
CA ALA A 183 8.94 -2.72 -2.38
C ALA A 183 9.05 -3.42 -1.04
N LYS A 184 8.33 -4.55 -0.86
CA LYS A 184 8.16 -5.24 0.43
C LYS A 184 8.75 -6.66 0.45
N GLY A 185 9.34 -7.14 -0.67
CA GLY A 185 9.85 -8.50 -0.82
C GLY A 185 8.79 -9.53 -1.21
N THR A 186 9.28 -10.65 -1.76
CA THR A 186 8.45 -11.72 -2.37
C THR A 186 8.03 -12.82 -1.38
N GLN A 187 8.41 -12.70 -0.10
CA GLN A 187 8.08 -13.67 0.94
C GLN A 187 7.39 -12.97 2.11
N SER A 188 6.35 -13.59 2.64
CA SER A 188 5.66 -13.09 3.83
C SER A 188 6.56 -13.23 5.06
N ARG A 189 6.91 -12.12 5.69
CA ARG A 189 7.63 -12.06 6.96
C ARG A 189 6.62 -11.76 8.06
N LEU A 190 6.49 -12.68 9.00
CA LEU A 190 5.41 -12.70 9.98
C LEU A 190 5.86 -12.07 11.29
N ARG A 191 4.96 -11.33 11.93
CA ARG A 191 5.08 -10.92 13.34
C ARG A 191 4.53 -12.02 14.25
N ALA A 192 5.04 -12.13 15.47
CA ALA A 192 4.41 -12.99 16.46
C ALA A 192 2.98 -12.46 16.76
N PRO A 193 1.96 -13.33 16.77
CA PRO A 193 0.59 -12.93 17.12
C PRO A 193 0.50 -12.20 18.47
N SER A 194 1.33 -12.57 19.45
CA SER A 194 1.40 -11.88 20.75
C SER A 194 1.89 -10.44 20.62
N GLU A 195 2.90 -10.17 19.77
CA GLU A 195 3.40 -8.80 19.53
C GLU A 195 2.35 -7.92 18.82
N VAL A 196 1.56 -8.51 17.92
CA VAL A 196 0.43 -7.80 17.30
C VAL A 196 -0.62 -7.47 18.37
N ALA A 197 -0.98 -8.40 19.21
CA ALA A 197 -1.94 -8.16 20.28
C ALA A 197 -1.44 -7.14 21.31
N ASP A 198 -0.14 -7.14 21.67
CA ASP A 198 0.46 -6.13 22.55
C ASP A 198 0.34 -4.69 21.94
N GLU A 199 0.50 -4.57 20.62
CA GLU A 199 0.30 -3.30 19.91
C GLU A 199 -1.17 -2.86 19.98
N ILE A 200 -2.12 -3.77 19.75
CA ILE A 200 -3.55 -3.47 19.83
C ILE A 200 -3.94 -3.02 21.25
N GLU A 201 -3.44 -3.70 22.31
CA GLU A 201 -3.66 -3.27 23.69
C GLU A 201 -3.08 -1.90 23.97
N SER A 202 -1.92 -1.58 23.39
CA SER A 202 -1.30 -0.23 23.50
C SER A 202 -2.13 0.84 22.78
N LEU A 203 -2.80 0.54 21.67
CA LEU A 203 -3.69 1.46 20.97
C LEU A 203 -5.01 1.64 21.74
N LEU A 204 -5.59 0.57 22.27
CA LEU A 204 -6.76 0.64 23.14
C LEU A 204 -6.52 1.52 24.39
N ALA A 205 -5.32 1.43 24.99
CA ALA A 205 -4.96 2.30 26.12
C ALA A 205 -4.87 3.80 25.73
N GLN A 206 -4.82 4.12 24.44
CA GLN A 206 -4.88 5.48 23.89
C GLN A 206 -6.30 5.88 23.45
N GLY A 207 -7.32 5.01 23.68
CA GLY A 207 -8.70 5.26 23.28
C GLY A 207 -9.01 4.92 21.83
N ILE A 208 -8.14 4.14 21.16
CA ILE A 208 -8.29 3.77 19.75
C ILE A 208 -8.85 2.36 19.66
N ASP A 209 -10.08 2.24 19.21
CA ASP A 209 -10.85 0.98 19.15
C ASP A 209 -11.24 0.58 17.71
N VAL A 210 -10.98 1.43 16.70
CA VAL A 210 -11.21 1.11 15.30
C VAL A 210 -9.89 1.03 14.56
N LEU A 211 -9.64 -0.11 13.92
CA LEU A 211 -8.36 -0.48 13.38
C LEU A 211 -8.48 -0.99 11.94
N HIS A 212 -7.37 -0.98 11.22
CA HIS A 212 -7.29 -1.52 9.86
C HIS A 212 -5.97 -2.27 9.67
N THR A 213 -6.00 -3.48 9.08
CA THR A 213 -4.74 -4.17 8.73
C THR A 213 -4.05 -3.49 7.55
N CYS A 214 -2.73 -3.28 7.66
CA CYS A 214 -1.89 -2.75 6.59
C CYS A 214 -1.19 -3.86 5.78
N ASP A 215 -1.57 -5.08 6.00
CA ASP A 215 -1.07 -6.26 5.27
C ASP A 215 -1.49 -6.20 3.81
N ALA A 216 -0.66 -6.68 2.91
CA ALA A 216 -1.03 -6.81 1.50
C ALA A 216 -2.26 -7.72 1.32
N GLU A 217 -2.28 -8.85 2.03
CA GLU A 217 -3.38 -9.83 2.03
C GLU A 217 -3.36 -10.52 3.40
N PHE A 218 -4.25 -10.13 4.31
CA PHE A 218 -4.25 -10.64 5.68
C PHE A 218 -4.33 -12.17 5.76
N ASN A 219 -5.14 -12.79 4.90
CA ASN A 219 -5.36 -14.24 4.88
C ASN A 219 -4.25 -15.05 4.17
N VAL A 220 -3.16 -14.44 3.78
CA VAL A 220 -2.03 -15.14 3.10
C VAL A 220 -0.74 -14.90 3.88
N PRO A 221 -0.23 -15.92 4.61
CA PRO A 221 -0.70 -17.31 4.73
C PRO A 221 -1.86 -17.47 5.76
N GLY A 222 -2.84 -18.31 5.43
CA GLY A 222 -4.05 -18.50 6.25
C GLY A 222 -3.79 -19.01 7.67
N ALA A 223 -2.73 -19.79 7.88
CA ALA A 223 -2.35 -20.25 9.21
C ALA A 223 -1.96 -19.09 10.14
N HIS A 224 -1.25 -18.08 9.61
CA HIS A 224 -0.89 -16.89 10.36
C HIS A 224 -2.12 -16.04 10.71
N ALA A 225 -3.00 -15.80 9.74
CA ALA A 225 -4.26 -15.10 9.98
C ALA A 225 -5.08 -15.72 11.11
N ARG A 226 -5.20 -17.06 11.12
CA ARG A 226 -5.87 -17.77 12.23
C ARG A 226 -5.15 -17.56 13.55
N ALA A 227 -3.83 -17.70 13.59
CA ALA A 227 -3.06 -17.53 14.82
C ALA A 227 -3.21 -16.11 15.41
N VAL A 228 -3.27 -15.07 14.57
CA VAL A 228 -3.55 -13.69 15.02
C VAL A 228 -4.98 -13.59 15.58
N CYS A 229 -5.98 -14.12 14.88
CA CYS A 229 -7.37 -14.14 15.37
C CYS A 229 -7.50 -14.91 16.69
N ASP A 230 -6.87 -16.08 16.82
CA ASP A 230 -6.90 -16.90 18.03
C ASP A 230 -6.27 -16.15 19.21
N GLU A 231 -5.18 -15.41 19.00
CA GLU A 231 -4.56 -14.59 20.03
C GLU A 231 -5.46 -13.43 20.46
N PHE A 232 -6.13 -12.75 19.53
CA PHE A 232 -7.10 -11.69 19.85
C PHE A 232 -8.28 -12.25 20.66
N ILE A 233 -8.79 -13.42 20.29
CA ILE A 233 -9.86 -14.11 21.01
C ILE A 233 -9.38 -14.48 22.42
N ARG A 234 -8.19 -15.07 22.55
CA ARG A 234 -7.61 -15.49 23.82
C ARG A 234 -7.47 -14.32 24.81
N ARG A 235 -7.14 -13.10 24.31
CA ARG A 235 -7.03 -11.90 25.14
C ARG A 235 -8.33 -11.13 25.32
N GLY A 236 -9.44 -11.59 24.75
CA GLY A 236 -10.72 -10.89 24.80
C GLY A 236 -10.71 -9.54 24.07
N LEU A 237 -9.86 -9.39 23.06
CA LEU A 237 -9.76 -8.15 22.26
C LEU A 237 -10.94 -8.00 21.31
N GLY A 238 -11.51 -9.09 20.82
CA GLY A 238 -12.60 -9.09 19.87
C GLY A 238 -13.87 -8.34 20.33
N GLU A 239 -14.06 -8.19 21.65
CA GLU A 239 -15.16 -7.41 22.22
C GLU A 239 -14.82 -5.92 22.42
N LYS A 240 -13.54 -5.57 22.28
CA LYS A 240 -13.00 -4.23 22.58
C LYS A 240 -12.63 -3.45 21.34
N VAL A 241 -12.35 -4.13 20.23
CA VAL A 241 -11.92 -3.52 18.98
C VAL A 241 -12.85 -3.87 17.83
N ARG A 242 -12.92 -2.98 16.86
CA ARG A 242 -13.50 -3.21 15.54
C ARG A 242 -12.38 -3.04 14.52
N TRP A 243 -12.19 -4.01 13.65
CA TRP A 243 -11.13 -3.88 12.65
C TRP A 243 -11.57 -4.32 11.27
N TYR A 244 -10.90 -3.77 10.29
CA TYR A 244 -11.10 -4.03 8.87
C TYR A 244 -9.84 -4.67 8.29
N ALA A 245 -10.00 -5.46 7.22
CA ALA A 245 -8.87 -6.12 6.57
C ALA A 245 -9.00 -6.15 5.05
N TYR A 246 -7.84 -6.10 4.36
CA TYR A 246 -7.72 -6.49 2.96
C TYR A 246 -7.43 -7.99 2.88
N LEU A 247 -8.20 -8.70 2.05
CA LEU A 247 -8.05 -10.14 1.82
C LEU A 247 -8.02 -10.49 0.34
N SER A 248 -7.17 -11.45 0.00
CA SER A 248 -7.35 -12.24 -1.21
C SER A 248 -8.65 -13.05 -1.10
N VAL A 249 -9.38 -13.21 -2.21
CA VAL A 249 -10.61 -14.01 -2.24
C VAL A 249 -10.34 -15.46 -1.80
N THR A 250 -9.14 -15.98 -2.08
CA THR A 250 -8.70 -17.31 -1.66
C THR A 250 -7.28 -17.27 -1.07
N PRO A 251 -7.03 -18.01 0.04
CA PRO A 251 -7.93 -18.91 0.75
C PRO A 251 -8.85 -18.17 1.73
N PHE A 252 -10.15 -18.42 1.68
CA PHE A 252 -11.11 -17.93 2.68
C PHE A 252 -12.19 -18.99 2.90
N ASP A 253 -12.37 -19.41 4.14
CA ASP A 253 -13.30 -20.46 4.55
C ASP A 253 -14.13 -20.05 5.77
N ALA A 254 -15.17 -20.84 6.09
CA ALA A 254 -16.07 -20.56 7.21
C ALA A 254 -15.34 -20.51 8.56
N LYS A 255 -14.27 -21.30 8.74
CA LYS A 255 -13.49 -21.30 9.99
C LYS A 255 -12.72 -20.00 10.16
N LEU A 256 -12.14 -19.46 9.06
CA LEU A 256 -11.45 -18.17 9.11
C LEU A 256 -12.45 -17.03 9.30
N ALA A 257 -13.58 -17.03 8.59
CA ALA A 257 -14.64 -16.04 8.77
C ALA A 257 -15.13 -15.98 10.21
N GLN A 258 -15.43 -17.12 10.81
CA GLN A 258 -15.83 -17.24 12.22
C GLN A 258 -14.75 -16.71 13.17
N ALA A 259 -13.48 -17.09 12.96
CA ALA A 259 -12.37 -16.64 13.79
C ALA A 259 -12.18 -15.12 13.69
N MET A 260 -12.24 -14.55 12.49
CA MET A 260 -12.14 -13.10 12.25
C MET A 260 -13.28 -12.36 12.96
N LYS A 261 -14.53 -12.82 12.82
CA LYS A 261 -15.68 -12.21 13.53
C LYS A 261 -15.46 -12.19 15.03
N ARG A 262 -15.10 -13.33 15.62
CA ARG A 262 -14.82 -13.46 17.06
C ARG A 262 -13.64 -12.62 17.53
N ALA A 263 -12.69 -12.37 16.64
CA ALA A 263 -11.54 -11.49 16.88
C ALA A 263 -11.87 -9.98 16.71
N GLY A 264 -13.12 -9.61 16.40
CA GLY A 264 -13.57 -8.24 16.27
C GLY A 264 -13.51 -7.67 14.84
N CYS A 265 -13.31 -8.50 13.82
CA CYS A 265 -13.40 -8.08 12.43
C CYS A 265 -14.84 -7.71 12.07
N VAL A 266 -15.04 -6.49 11.57
CA VAL A 266 -16.36 -5.96 11.20
C VAL A 266 -16.52 -5.75 9.70
N GLY A 267 -15.43 -5.72 8.96
CA GLY A 267 -15.46 -5.54 7.50
C GLY A 267 -14.22 -6.10 6.80
N ILE A 268 -14.45 -6.62 5.61
CA ILE A 268 -13.42 -7.18 4.74
C ILE A 268 -13.52 -6.52 3.37
N ASN A 269 -12.39 -6.06 2.87
CA ASN A 269 -12.22 -5.64 1.50
C ASN A 269 -11.52 -6.77 0.73
N PHE A 270 -12.23 -7.36 -0.24
CA PHE A 270 -11.66 -8.40 -1.10
C PHE A 270 -11.07 -7.81 -2.38
N THR A 271 -9.83 -8.20 -2.70
CA THR A 271 -9.18 -7.94 -3.98
C THR A 271 -9.84 -8.82 -5.04
N GLY A 272 -11.01 -8.41 -5.53
CA GLY A 272 -11.79 -9.17 -6.50
C GLY A 272 -11.29 -9.04 -7.94
N ASP A 273 -10.74 -7.87 -8.28
CA ASP A 273 -10.28 -7.42 -9.59
C ASP A 273 -11.35 -7.54 -10.68
N SER A 274 -11.88 -8.75 -10.94
CA SER A 274 -12.84 -9.03 -11.99
C SER A 274 -13.69 -10.27 -11.64
N ALA A 275 -14.79 -10.45 -12.34
CA ALA A 275 -15.55 -11.71 -12.37
C ALA A 275 -15.49 -12.39 -13.76
N SER A 276 -14.81 -11.79 -14.73
CA SER A 276 -14.50 -12.43 -15.99
C SER A 276 -13.35 -13.42 -15.84
N GLU A 277 -13.59 -14.69 -16.15
CA GLU A 277 -12.55 -15.74 -16.11
C GLU A 277 -11.34 -15.42 -17.01
N ALA A 278 -11.56 -14.71 -18.13
CA ALA A 278 -10.48 -14.26 -19.00
C ALA A 278 -9.60 -13.24 -18.28
N MET A 279 -10.21 -12.26 -17.61
CA MET A 279 -9.49 -11.21 -16.91
C MET A 279 -8.79 -11.73 -15.64
N LEU A 280 -9.44 -12.60 -14.87
CA LEU A 280 -8.81 -13.25 -13.73
C LEU A 280 -7.55 -14.02 -14.12
N ARG A 281 -7.56 -14.73 -15.24
CA ARG A 281 -6.36 -15.40 -15.80
C ARG A 281 -5.30 -14.38 -16.22
N THR A 282 -5.68 -13.32 -16.92
CA THR A 282 -4.76 -12.25 -17.32
C THR A 282 -4.09 -11.61 -16.10
N TYR A 283 -4.85 -11.25 -15.07
CA TYR A 283 -4.35 -10.67 -13.84
C TYR A 283 -3.59 -11.66 -12.94
N ARG A 284 -3.58 -12.96 -13.30
CA ARG A 284 -2.99 -14.07 -12.54
C ARG A 284 -3.61 -14.23 -11.16
N GLN A 285 -4.92 -14.00 -11.07
CA GLN A 285 -5.65 -14.20 -9.82
C GLN A 285 -5.86 -15.68 -9.53
N PRO A 286 -5.73 -16.12 -8.27
CA PRO A 286 -5.85 -17.53 -7.90
C PRO A 286 -7.30 -18.00 -7.71
N HIS A 287 -8.26 -17.08 -7.72
CA HIS A 287 -9.67 -17.34 -7.49
C HIS A 287 -10.50 -17.30 -8.79
N ARG A 288 -11.72 -17.78 -8.70
CA ARG A 288 -12.78 -17.69 -9.71
C ARG A 288 -13.92 -16.83 -9.21
N ALA A 289 -14.84 -16.46 -10.11
CA ALA A 289 -16.04 -15.70 -9.75
C ALA A 289 -16.87 -16.38 -8.65
N GLU A 290 -17.02 -17.73 -8.71
CA GLU A 290 -17.75 -18.49 -7.70
C GLU A 290 -17.11 -18.44 -6.31
N ASP A 291 -15.78 -18.31 -6.24
CA ASP A 291 -15.06 -18.15 -4.98
C ASP A 291 -15.41 -16.81 -4.32
N LEU A 292 -15.51 -15.74 -5.14
CA LEU A 292 -15.94 -14.43 -4.67
C LEU A 292 -17.38 -14.46 -4.14
N ALA A 293 -18.31 -15.11 -4.89
CA ALA A 293 -19.68 -15.28 -4.41
C ALA A 293 -19.75 -16.07 -3.09
N ARG A 294 -18.88 -17.09 -2.95
CA ARG A 294 -18.78 -17.86 -1.70
C ARG A 294 -18.26 -17.00 -0.55
N ALA A 295 -17.23 -16.18 -0.80
CA ALA A 295 -16.66 -15.29 0.20
C ALA A 295 -17.69 -14.27 0.72
N VAL A 296 -18.47 -13.64 -0.18
CA VAL A 296 -19.56 -12.73 0.19
C VAL A 296 -20.60 -13.45 1.06
N ARG A 297 -21.04 -14.64 0.68
CA ARG A 297 -21.99 -15.42 1.51
C ARG A 297 -21.45 -15.72 2.89
N LEU A 298 -20.19 -16.19 2.98
CA LEU A 298 -19.56 -16.49 4.27
C LEU A 298 -19.47 -15.24 5.17
N CYS A 299 -19.17 -14.09 4.62
CA CYS A 299 -19.16 -12.85 5.37
C CYS A 299 -20.56 -12.48 5.87
N ARG A 300 -21.58 -12.60 5.01
CA ARG A 300 -22.98 -12.34 5.38
C ARG A 300 -23.45 -13.28 6.49
N ASP A 301 -23.12 -14.58 6.42
CA ASP A 301 -23.46 -15.58 7.42
C ASP A 301 -22.83 -15.30 8.78
N HIS A 302 -21.73 -14.54 8.81
CA HIS A 302 -21.02 -14.13 10.02
C HIS A 302 -21.17 -12.64 10.35
N GLU A 303 -22.08 -11.91 9.68
CA GLU A 303 -22.31 -10.46 9.90
C GLU A 303 -21.02 -9.63 9.78
N ILE A 304 -20.18 -9.93 8.80
CA ILE A 304 -19.01 -9.16 8.41
C ILE A 304 -19.37 -8.39 7.15
N LYS A 305 -19.15 -7.07 7.16
CA LYS A 305 -19.37 -6.21 5.97
C LYS A 305 -18.37 -6.52 4.88
N VAL A 306 -18.81 -6.42 3.62
CA VAL A 306 -17.99 -6.75 2.46
C VAL A 306 -17.88 -5.57 1.53
N MET A 307 -16.64 -5.21 1.21
CA MET A 307 -16.27 -4.40 0.06
C MET A 307 -15.57 -5.27 -0.97
N ILE A 308 -15.78 -5.01 -2.26
CA ILE A 308 -15.05 -5.66 -3.36
C ILE A 308 -14.35 -4.58 -4.18
N ASP A 309 -13.03 -4.70 -4.31
CA ASP A 309 -12.26 -3.85 -5.22
C ASP A 309 -12.16 -4.50 -6.60
N LEU A 310 -12.53 -3.72 -7.62
CA LEU A 310 -12.44 -4.09 -9.03
C LEU A 310 -11.33 -3.28 -9.71
N LEU A 311 -10.57 -3.96 -10.56
CA LEU A 311 -9.54 -3.36 -11.40
C LEU A 311 -9.91 -3.58 -12.87
N LEU A 312 -10.35 -2.52 -13.53
CA LEU A 312 -10.88 -2.58 -14.89
C LEU A 312 -9.92 -1.88 -15.88
N GLY A 313 -9.93 -2.34 -17.12
CA GLY A 313 -9.17 -1.74 -18.21
C GLY A 313 -7.81 -2.39 -18.48
N GLY A 314 -7.51 -3.54 -17.91
CA GLY A 314 -6.25 -4.26 -18.16
C GLY A 314 -6.16 -4.88 -19.56
N PRO A 315 -5.02 -5.55 -19.91
CA PRO A 315 -4.82 -6.20 -21.19
C PRO A 315 -5.89 -7.26 -21.46
N GLY A 316 -6.53 -7.15 -22.62
CA GLY A 316 -7.62 -8.05 -23.04
C GLY A 316 -8.99 -7.69 -22.48
N GLU A 317 -9.13 -6.60 -21.72
CA GLU A 317 -10.44 -6.11 -21.26
C GLU A 317 -11.27 -5.60 -22.43
N THR A 318 -12.55 -5.95 -22.42
CA THR A 318 -13.55 -5.51 -23.41
C THR A 318 -14.82 -5.02 -22.70
N PRO A 319 -15.75 -4.32 -23.39
CA PRO A 319 -17.04 -3.95 -22.80
C PRO A 319 -17.81 -5.15 -22.23
N GLU A 320 -17.72 -6.31 -22.87
CA GLU A 320 -18.39 -7.55 -22.45
C GLU A 320 -17.80 -8.12 -21.16
N THR A 321 -16.46 -8.05 -20.97
CA THR A 321 -15.81 -8.53 -19.74
C THR A 321 -16.12 -7.60 -18.58
N VAL A 322 -16.16 -6.28 -18.82
CA VAL A 322 -16.60 -5.28 -17.84
C VAL A 322 -18.05 -5.52 -17.45
N ALA A 323 -18.97 -5.66 -18.41
CA ALA A 323 -20.37 -5.94 -18.15
C ALA A 323 -20.54 -7.24 -17.33
N THR A 324 -19.84 -8.32 -17.74
CA THR A 324 -19.83 -9.59 -17.00
C THR A 324 -19.44 -9.38 -15.52
N THR A 325 -18.44 -8.55 -15.27
CA THR A 325 -17.95 -8.28 -13.91
C THR A 325 -18.97 -7.48 -13.11
N ILE A 326 -19.51 -6.40 -13.68
CA ILE A 326 -20.49 -5.53 -12.99
C ILE A 326 -21.78 -6.29 -12.70
N ASP A 327 -22.33 -7.03 -13.68
CA ASP A 327 -23.54 -7.84 -13.51
C ASP A 327 -23.34 -8.94 -12.45
N PHE A 328 -22.14 -9.51 -12.39
CA PHE A 328 -21.83 -10.51 -11.37
C PHE A 328 -21.82 -9.89 -9.98
N VAL A 329 -21.14 -8.74 -9.81
CA VAL A 329 -21.07 -8.04 -8.51
C VAL A 329 -22.46 -7.59 -8.06
N LYS A 330 -23.29 -7.03 -8.94
CA LYS A 330 -24.70 -6.71 -8.64
C LYS A 330 -25.46 -7.95 -8.14
N ARG A 331 -25.31 -9.09 -8.80
CA ARG A 331 -26.02 -10.32 -8.44
C ARG A 331 -25.60 -10.92 -7.10
N ILE A 332 -24.32 -10.82 -6.71
CA ILE A 332 -23.85 -11.33 -5.41
C ILE A 332 -24.09 -10.34 -4.26
N ASP A 333 -24.41 -9.08 -4.57
CA ASP A 333 -24.91 -8.06 -3.66
C ASP A 333 -23.98 -7.87 -2.44
N PRO A 334 -22.73 -7.38 -2.58
CA PRO A 334 -21.89 -7.00 -1.46
C PRO A 334 -22.40 -5.72 -0.80
N ASP A 335 -21.92 -5.39 0.41
CA ASP A 335 -22.26 -4.13 1.07
C ASP A 335 -21.73 -2.90 0.30
N CYS A 336 -20.60 -3.07 -0.40
CA CYS A 336 -19.99 -2.02 -1.22
C CYS A 336 -19.13 -2.65 -2.33
N ALA A 337 -18.95 -1.95 -3.43
CA ALA A 337 -17.93 -2.27 -4.43
C ALA A 337 -17.28 -0.98 -4.94
N GLY A 338 -15.96 -1.03 -5.17
CA GLY A 338 -15.19 0.03 -5.77
C GLY A 338 -14.59 -0.43 -7.11
N ALA A 339 -14.51 0.47 -8.10
CA ALA A 339 -13.89 0.17 -9.38
C ALA A 339 -12.83 1.21 -9.73
N SER A 340 -11.59 0.75 -9.93
CA SER A 340 -10.53 1.54 -10.55
C SER A 340 -10.50 1.24 -12.05
N VAL A 341 -10.55 2.29 -12.89
CA VAL A 341 -10.47 2.17 -14.34
C VAL A 341 -9.08 2.62 -14.80
N GLY A 342 -8.28 1.65 -15.22
CA GLY A 342 -6.90 1.86 -15.60
C GLY A 342 -5.91 1.22 -14.62
N VAL A 343 -4.90 0.57 -15.19
CA VAL A 343 -3.87 -0.15 -14.45
C VAL A 343 -2.60 0.67 -14.45
N ARG A 344 -2.12 1.09 -13.28
CA ARG A 344 -0.83 1.79 -13.11
C ARG A 344 0.32 0.88 -13.55
N LEU A 345 1.17 1.36 -14.43
CA LEU A 345 2.34 0.62 -14.92
C LEU A 345 3.56 0.89 -14.04
N TYR A 346 4.10 -0.17 -13.45
CA TYR A 346 5.33 -0.11 -12.66
C TYR A 346 6.46 -0.91 -13.32
N PRO A 347 7.67 -0.36 -13.42
CA PRO A 347 8.83 -1.11 -13.94
C PRO A 347 9.09 -2.36 -13.06
N GLY A 348 9.50 -3.44 -13.68
CA GLY A 348 9.78 -4.71 -12.99
C GLY A 348 8.57 -5.58 -12.72
N THR A 349 7.34 -5.12 -13.00
CA THR A 349 6.14 -5.96 -12.94
C THR A 349 5.97 -6.78 -14.22
N ALA A 350 5.23 -7.89 -14.14
CA ALA A 350 4.92 -8.70 -15.31
C ALA A 350 3.98 -7.96 -16.30
N MET A 351 3.26 -6.94 -15.83
CA MET A 351 2.39 -6.10 -16.65
C MET A 351 3.17 -5.40 -17.76
N ILE A 352 4.37 -4.89 -17.48
CA ILE A 352 5.20 -4.23 -18.48
C ILE A 352 5.54 -5.17 -19.64
N GLN A 353 5.89 -6.43 -19.35
CA GLN A 353 6.18 -7.41 -20.40
C GLN A 353 4.98 -7.67 -21.30
N CYS A 354 3.77 -7.71 -20.73
CA CYS A 354 2.53 -7.85 -21.52
C CYS A 354 2.30 -6.64 -22.42
N VAL A 355 2.47 -5.42 -21.88
CA VAL A 355 2.21 -4.18 -22.62
C VAL A 355 3.26 -3.94 -23.71
N GLU A 356 4.53 -4.22 -23.43
CA GLU A 356 5.62 -4.13 -24.43
C GLU A 356 5.48 -5.13 -25.56
N ALA A 357 4.85 -6.28 -25.32
CA ALA A 357 4.52 -7.24 -26.37
C ALA A 357 3.46 -6.72 -27.36
N GLU A 358 2.64 -5.74 -26.96
CA GLU A 358 1.70 -5.04 -27.85
C GLU A 358 2.38 -3.96 -28.72
N GLY A 359 3.61 -3.59 -28.40
CA GLY A 359 4.42 -2.59 -29.10
C GLY A 359 5.05 -1.55 -28.16
N PRO A 360 5.80 -0.58 -28.73
CA PRO A 360 6.43 0.47 -27.94
C PRO A 360 5.42 1.29 -27.14
N LEU A 361 5.72 1.56 -25.87
CA LEU A 361 4.82 2.27 -24.94
C LEU A 361 4.37 3.64 -25.49
N GLU A 362 5.28 4.35 -26.14
CA GLU A 362 5.01 5.69 -26.72
C GLU A 362 3.99 5.66 -27.87
N LYS A 363 3.81 4.51 -28.51
CA LYS A 363 2.90 4.30 -29.66
C LYS A 363 1.67 3.48 -29.31
N ASN A 364 1.63 2.92 -28.11
CA ASN A 364 0.52 2.05 -27.71
C ASN A 364 -0.72 2.91 -27.36
N PRO A 365 -1.84 2.76 -28.09
CA PRO A 365 -3.05 3.56 -27.89
C PRO A 365 -3.75 3.30 -26.55
N ALA A 366 -3.37 2.26 -25.84
CA ALA A 366 -3.87 1.94 -24.51
C ALA A 366 -3.17 2.72 -23.40
N ILE A 367 -2.05 3.38 -23.69
CA ILE A 367 -1.29 4.15 -22.69
C ILE A 367 -1.97 5.51 -22.42
N ARG A 368 -2.10 5.82 -21.15
CA ARG A 368 -2.66 7.08 -20.63
C ARG A 368 -1.64 7.78 -19.74
N ARG A 369 -1.38 9.04 -20.02
CA ARG A 369 -0.40 9.89 -19.32
C ARG A 369 -0.86 11.34 -19.28
N LYS A 370 -0.61 12.04 -18.17
CA LYS A 370 -0.74 13.50 -18.09
C LYS A 370 0.55 14.24 -18.44
N TYR A 371 1.68 13.61 -18.13
CA TYR A 371 3.00 14.23 -18.27
C TYR A 371 3.57 13.95 -19.66
N THR A 372 4.20 14.95 -20.25
CA THR A 372 4.88 14.87 -21.55
C THR A 372 6.34 14.44 -21.38
N GLY A 373 6.97 13.99 -22.46
CA GLY A 373 8.35 13.51 -22.48
C GLY A 373 8.46 11.99 -22.63
N ALA A 374 9.65 11.46 -22.37
CA ALA A 374 9.91 10.02 -22.46
C ALA A 374 9.00 9.21 -21.54
N CYS A 375 8.58 8.04 -22.00
CA CYS A 375 7.74 7.13 -21.21
C CYS A 375 8.64 6.25 -20.32
N ASP A 376 9.18 6.83 -19.25
CA ASP A 376 10.09 6.12 -18.33
C ASP A 376 9.39 5.46 -17.15
N LEU A 377 8.07 5.49 -17.10
CA LEU A 377 7.19 4.92 -16.06
C LEU A 377 7.35 5.52 -14.65
N PHE A 378 8.33 6.35 -14.41
CA PHE A 378 8.52 7.04 -13.14
C PHE A 378 7.38 8.05 -12.90
N GLN A 379 6.98 8.76 -13.94
CA GLN A 379 5.76 9.55 -13.93
C GLN A 379 4.53 8.64 -14.03
N PRO A 380 3.39 9.01 -13.44
CA PRO A 380 2.18 8.23 -13.50
C PRO A 380 1.78 7.88 -14.94
N THR A 381 1.86 6.60 -15.26
CA THR A 381 1.56 6.04 -16.58
C THR A 381 0.61 4.86 -16.38
N PHE A 382 -0.52 4.89 -17.08
CA PHE A 382 -1.57 3.90 -16.93
C PHE A 382 -1.81 3.17 -18.26
N TYR A 383 -2.25 1.94 -18.16
CA TYR A 383 -2.79 1.18 -19.27
C TYR A 383 -4.31 1.10 -19.15
N ILE A 384 -5.02 1.44 -20.22
CA ILE A 384 -6.46 1.21 -20.36
C ILE A 384 -6.70 0.59 -21.73
N SER A 385 -7.23 -0.63 -21.74
CA SER A 385 -7.52 -1.34 -22.99
C SER A 385 -8.26 -0.44 -23.99
N SER A 386 -7.73 -0.34 -25.21
CA SER A 386 -8.32 0.47 -26.27
C SER A 386 -9.69 -0.04 -26.73
N ALA A 387 -10.00 -1.31 -26.45
CA ALA A 387 -11.32 -1.90 -26.73
C ALA A 387 -12.44 -1.24 -25.91
N LEU A 388 -12.12 -0.59 -24.77
CA LEU A 388 -13.10 0.13 -23.95
C LEU A 388 -13.47 1.51 -24.53
N GLY A 389 -12.91 1.90 -25.66
CA GLY A 389 -13.21 3.17 -26.34
C GLY A 389 -12.54 4.39 -25.70
N SER A 390 -13.06 5.58 -26.06
CA SER A 390 -12.49 6.88 -25.61
C SER A 390 -12.91 7.26 -24.20
N GLU A 391 -14.03 6.75 -23.68
CA GLU A 391 -14.62 7.13 -22.40
C GLU A 391 -14.89 5.90 -21.51
N PRO A 392 -13.85 5.15 -21.10
CA PRO A 392 -14.04 3.90 -20.36
C PRO A 392 -14.72 4.10 -18.99
N ALA A 393 -14.48 5.21 -18.31
CA ALA A 393 -15.15 5.54 -17.05
C ALA A 393 -16.66 5.75 -17.24
N ARG A 394 -17.08 6.34 -18.37
CA ARG A 394 -18.49 6.48 -18.71
C ARG A 394 -19.15 5.14 -18.98
N LEU A 395 -18.48 4.26 -19.76
CA LEU A 395 -18.96 2.89 -19.98
C LEU A 395 -19.25 2.18 -18.64
N VAL A 396 -18.33 2.26 -17.68
CA VAL A 396 -18.51 1.66 -16.35
C VAL A 396 -19.70 2.29 -15.61
N LYS A 397 -19.81 3.61 -15.62
CA LYS A 397 -20.96 4.32 -14.99
C LYS A 397 -22.30 3.93 -15.61
N ASP A 398 -22.39 3.86 -16.93
CA ASP A 398 -23.60 3.50 -17.64
C ASP A 398 -24.02 2.05 -17.33
N LEU A 399 -23.05 1.12 -17.21
CA LEU A 399 -23.30 -0.26 -16.79
C LEU A 399 -23.79 -0.36 -15.33
N ILE A 400 -23.30 0.51 -14.45
CA ILE A 400 -23.72 0.58 -13.05
C ILE A 400 -25.15 1.14 -12.97
N ALA A 401 -25.43 2.26 -13.66
CA ALA A 401 -26.70 2.97 -13.60
C ALA A 401 -27.85 2.29 -14.36
N GLY A 402 -27.55 1.34 -15.22
CA GLY A 402 -28.52 0.70 -16.11
C GLY A 402 -29.60 -0.16 -15.46
N ASP A 403 -29.69 -0.20 -14.12
CA ASP A 403 -30.77 -0.84 -13.38
C ASP A 403 -31.67 0.21 -12.73
N GLU A 404 -32.94 0.26 -13.14
CA GLU A 404 -34.01 1.07 -12.52
C GLU A 404 -34.31 0.67 -11.06
N GLN A 405 -33.62 -0.30 -10.47
CA GLN A 405 -33.81 -0.80 -9.12
C GLN A 405 -32.78 -0.23 -8.12
N GLY A 406 -32.53 1.10 -8.17
CA GLY A 406 -32.11 1.84 -6.97
C GLY A 406 -30.81 1.43 -6.28
N TYR A 407 -29.76 1.01 -7.02
CA TYR A 407 -28.40 1.07 -6.47
C TYR A 407 -28.01 2.55 -6.36
N SER A 408 -28.05 3.07 -5.14
CA SER A 408 -27.65 4.45 -4.86
C SER A 408 -26.17 4.66 -5.24
N ASP A 409 -25.80 5.88 -5.64
CA ASP A 409 -24.43 6.34 -5.91
C ASP A 409 -23.43 6.05 -4.79
N ALA A 410 -23.89 5.56 -3.63
CA ALA A 410 -23.08 5.13 -2.48
C ALA A 410 -22.47 3.75 -2.63
N LEU A 411 -22.90 2.90 -3.60
CA LEU A 411 -22.44 1.50 -3.75
C LEU A 411 -21.24 1.34 -4.69
N LEU A 412 -20.97 2.31 -5.53
CA LEU A 412 -19.82 2.26 -6.44
C LEU A 412 -19.11 3.62 -6.42
N GLY A 413 -18.22 3.79 -5.45
CA GLY A 413 -17.20 4.82 -5.51
C GLY A 413 -16.22 4.47 -6.64
N ILE A 414 -16.14 5.30 -7.69
CA ILE A 414 -14.99 5.30 -8.59
C ILE A 414 -13.93 6.08 -7.85
N PHE A 415 -12.96 5.37 -7.28
CA PHE A 415 -11.79 5.96 -6.62
C PHE A 415 -10.70 6.20 -7.63
#